data_c24a66cd9c161c723ea60b55439ca7d5
#
_entry.id   c24a66cd9c161c723ea60b55439ca7d5
#
_cell.length_a   1.000
_cell.length_b   1.000
_cell.length_c   1.000
_cell.angle_alpha   90.00
_cell.angle_beta   90.00
_cell.angle_gamma   90.00
#
_symmetry.space_group_name_H-M   'P 1'
#
loop_
_entity.id
_entity.type
_entity.pdbx_description
1 polymer ?
#
loop_
_entity_poly.entity_id
_entity_poly.type
_entity_poly.pdbx_seq_one_letter_code
_entity_poly.pdbx_strand_id
1 'polypeptide(L)'
;MAVPGRAMDETITANAAQFDSKTIIDTANRMGGGPLNSLATFQARTPNARIYRAFNSYGWENFADPTYTDGPADLFYCGPDGESRSVVERLITDVGLRPMRLGDVDQADVVDSVLRPWFALASGQQMGRHLAFKVLTP
;
A
#
# COMPACT_ATOMS: atom_id res chain seq x y z
N MET A 1 6.25 4.85 3.69
CA MET A 1 7.52 4.38 4.25
C MET A 1 7.98 3.16 3.48
N ALA A 2 9.17 3.19 2.90
CA ALA A 2 9.67 2.23 1.92
C ALA A 2 11.09 1.72 2.30
N VAL A 3 11.23 1.25 3.53
CA VAL A 3 12.44 0.53 3.97
C VAL A 3 12.22 -0.99 3.81
N PRO A 4 13.28 -1.82 3.78
CA PRO A 4 13.11 -3.26 3.74
C PRO A 4 12.19 -3.75 4.86
N GLY A 5 11.25 -4.64 4.56
CA GLY A 5 10.23 -5.08 5.52
C GLY A 5 10.78 -5.60 6.84
N ARG A 6 11.96 -6.26 6.82
CA ARG A 6 12.66 -6.74 8.02
C ARG A 6 13.17 -5.61 8.94
N ALA A 7 13.34 -4.40 8.42
CA ALA A 7 13.84 -3.24 9.17
C ALA A 7 12.70 -2.32 9.68
N MET A 8 11.46 -2.61 9.33
CA MET A 8 10.32 -1.73 9.62
C MET A 8 10.13 -1.52 11.11
N ASP A 9 10.05 -2.58 11.91
CA ASP A 9 9.73 -2.47 13.35
C ASP A 9 10.82 -1.69 14.11
N GLU A 10 12.09 -1.92 13.79
CA GLU A 10 13.21 -1.17 14.35
C GLU A 10 13.15 0.31 13.93
N THR A 11 12.93 0.57 12.64
CA THR A 11 12.85 1.94 12.11
C THR A 11 11.69 2.71 12.72
N ILE A 12 10.51 2.09 12.86
CA ILE A 12 9.33 2.72 13.48
C ILE A 12 9.64 3.04 14.96
N THR A 13 10.20 2.09 15.68
CA THR A 13 10.50 2.26 17.10
C THR A 13 11.53 3.37 17.35
N ALA A 14 12.60 3.38 16.55
CA ALA A 14 13.67 4.38 16.68
C ALA A 14 13.21 5.81 16.33
N ASN A 15 12.18 5.97 15.49
CA ASN A 15 11.70 7.27 15.01
C ASN A 15 10.24 7.57 15.42
N ALA A 16 9.73 6.90 16.44
CA ALA A 16 8.33 6.99 16.83
C ALA A 16 7.86 8.44 17.08
N ALA A 17 8.67 9.24 17.79
CA ALA A 17 8.35 10.64 18.09
C ALA A 17 8.25 11.52 16.83
N GLN A 18 9.04 11.25 15.79
CA GLN A 18 9.01 11.97 14.52
C GLN A 18 7.83 11.54 13.65
N PHE A 19 7.37 10.31 13.81
CA PHE A 19 6.25 9.76 13.05
C PHE A 19 4.90 10.07 13.67
N ASP A 20 4.85 10.28 14.98
CA ASP A 20 3.60 10.59 15.66
C ASP A 20 2.95 11.86 15.08
N SER A 21 1.63 11.86 14.97
CA SER A 21 0.84 12.93 14.35
C SER A 21 1.07 13.13 12.83
N LYS A 22 1.84 12.27 12.16
CA LYS A 22 2.02 12.33 10.69
C LYS A 22 1.02 11.47 9.94
N THR A 23 0.83 11.79 8.65
CA THR A 23 0.22 10.87 7.70
C THR A 23 1.32 9.99 7.13
N ILE A 24 1.20 8.68 7.31
CA ILE A 24 2.22 7.69 6.94
C ILE A 24 1.59 6.67 6.00
N ILE A 25 2.28 6.34 4.92
CA ILE A 25 1.93 5.25 4.03
C ILE A 25 2.93 4.11 4.25
N ASP A 26 2.44 2.97 4.73
CA ASP A 26 3.20 1.73 4.82
C ASP A 26 3.14 1.02 3.47
N THR A 27 4.27 1.00 2.76
CA THR A 27 4.42 0.36 1.43
C THR A 27 5.25 -0.91 1.50
N ALA A 28 5.84 -1.21 2.65
CA ALA A 28 6.78 -2.32 2.79
C ALA A 28 6.05 -3.66 2.97
N ASN A 29 6.61 -4.72 2.39
CA ASN A 29 6.15 -6.09 2.62
C ASN A 29 7.19 -6.87 3.43
N ARG A 30 6.75 -7.46 4.55
CA ARG A 30 7.54 -8.40 5.34
C ARG A 30 7.35 -9.80 4.77
N MET A 31 8.34 -10.26 4.01
CA MET A 31 8.33 -11.61 3.46
C MET A 31 9.02 -12.56 4.46
N GLY A 32 8.40 -13.69 4.76
CA GLY A 32 9.01 -14.69 5.64
C GLY A 32 8.15 -15.14 6.83
N GLY A 33 6.84 -14.83 6.79
CA GLY A 33 5.86 -15.25 7.78
C GLY A 33 5.31 -14.08 8.60
N GLY A 34 4.12 -14.28 9.16
CA GLY A 34 3.36 -13.23 9.85
C GLY A 34 2.71 -12.21 8.93
N PRO A 35 2.19 -11.11 9.49
CA PRO A 35 1.58 -10.03 8.70
C PRO A 35 2.57 -9.40 7.74
N LEU A 36 2.12 -9.11 6.51
CA LEU A 36 2.95 -8.43 5.49
C LEU A 36 3.23 -6.97 5.85
N ASN A 37 2.31 -6.34 6.56
CA ASN A 37 2.37 -4.93 6.96
C ASN A 37 3.00 -4.75 8.35
N SER A 38 3.27 -3.50 8.74
CA SER A 38 3.79 -3.11 10.05
C SER A 38 2.80 -2.30 10.88
N LEU A 39 1.50 -2.40 10.58
CA LEU A 39 0.46 -1.58 11.20
C LEU A 39 0.40 -1.74 12.71
N ALA A 40 0.55 -2.97 13.23
CA ALA A 40 0.54 -3.21 14.67
C ALA A 40 1.66 -2.43 15.40
N THR A 41 2.85 -2.37 14.81
CA THR A 41 3.97 -1.59 15.37
C THR A 41 3.69 -0.09 15.31
N PHE A 42 3.15 0.41 14.20
CA PHE A 42 2.73 1.81 14.10
C PHE A 42 1.69 2.17 15.15
N GLN A 43 0.62 1.39 15.27
CA GLN A 43 -0.45 1.62 16.24
C GLN A 43 0.07 1.63 17.69
N ALA A 44 1.02 0.77 18.01
CA ALA A 44 1.61 0.70 19.35
C ALA A 44 2.60 1.85 19.65
N ARG A 45 3.31 2.35 18.64
CA ARG A 45 4.41 3.31 18.81
C ARG A 45 4.07 4.74 18.40
N THR A 46 3.07 4.93 17.54
CA THR A 46 2.68 6.22 16.98
C THR A 46 1.15 6.38 17.01
N PRO A 47 0.54 6.42 18.21
CA PRO A 47 -0.93 6.35 18.37
C PRO A 47 -1.69 7.52 17.72
N ASN A 48 -1.02 8.66 17.49
CA ASN A 48 -1.62 9.83 16.85
C ASN A 48 -1.32 9.92 15.35
N ALA A 49 -0.55 8.99 14.79
CA ALA A 49 -0.28 8.95 13.36
C ALA A 49 -1.48 8.42 12.57
N ARG A 50 -1.67 8.95 11.37
CA ARG A 50 -2.70 8.48 10.42
C ARG A 50 -2.04 7.51 9.45
N ILE A 51 -2.24 6.21 9.66
CA ILE A 51 -1.54 5.17 8.92
C ILE A 51 -2.42 4.68 7.76
N TYR A 52 -1.81 4.61 6.59
CA TYR A 52 -2.39 4.04 5.37
C TYR A 52 -1.57 2.85 4.90
N ARG A 53 -2.25 1.82 4.42
CA ARG A 53 -1.62 0.70 3.72
C ARG A 53 -1.88 0.86 2.23
N ALA A 54 -0.83 1.12 1.42
CA ALA A 54 -0.92 1.35 -0.01
C ALA A 54 0.43 1.12 -0.71
N PHE A 55 0.44 1.03 -2.04
CA PHE A 55 1.62 0.85 -2.89
C PHE A 55 2.41 -0.45 -2.63
N ASN A 56 1.81 -1.42 -1.97
CA ASN A 56 2.44 -2.67 -1.57
C ASN A 56 2.17 -3.84 -2.53
N SER A 57 1.20 -3.69 -3.44
CA SER A 57 0.66 -4.82 -4.22
C SER A 57 1.24 -4.94 -5.62
N TYR A 58 1.93 -3.93 -6.12
CA TYR A 58 2.45 -3.88 -7.50
C TYR A 58 3.96 -3.77 -7.54
N GLY A 59 4.56 -4.18 -8.66
CA GLY A 59 5.95 -3.90 -8.98
C GLY A 59 6.15 -2.39 -9.24
N TRP A 60 7.36 -1.90 -9.02
CA TRP A 60 7.73 -0.50 -9.25
C TRP A 60 7.48 -0.06 -10.71
N GLU A 61 7.48 -1.01 -11.64
CA GLU A 61 7.22 -0.79 -13.07
C GLU A 61 5.88 -0.10 -13.30
N ASN A 62 4.87 -0.45 -12.49
CA ASN A 62 3.52 0.12 -12.59
C ASN A 62 3.44 1.57 -12.06
N PHE A 63 4.41 2.00 -11.29
CA PHE A 63 4.52 3.38 -10.80
C PHE A 63 5.42 4.23 -11.70
N ALA A 64 6.38 3.62 -12.38
CA ALA A 64 7.26 4.29 -13.34
C ALA A 64 6.54 4.56 -14.67
N ASP A 65 5.67 3.65 -15.10
CA ASP A 65 4.82 3.79 -16.29
C ASP A 65 3.41 3.29 -15.95
N PRO A 66 2.50 4.14 -15.49
CA PRO A 66 1.12 3.77 -15.16
C PRO A 66 0.19 3.69 -16.37
N THR A 67 0.73 3.51 -17.57
CA THR A 67 -0.04 3.50 -18.82
C THR A 67 -0.58 2.12 -19.13
N TYR A 68 -1.89 2.01 -19.30
CA TYR A 68 -2.59 0.78 -19.68
C TYR A 68 -3.60 1.06 -20.78
N THR A 69 -3.85 0.06 -21.63
CA THR A 69 -4.74 0.18 -22.79
C THR A 69 -6.16 0.65 -22.41
N ASP A 70 -6.68 0.15 -21.29
CA ASP A 70 -8.05 0.41 -20.85
C ASP A 70 -8.16 1.56 -19.84
N GLY A 71 -7.16 2.46 -19.82
CA GLY A 71 -7.09 3.58 -18.90
C GLY A 71 -6.49 3.21 -17.53
N PRO A 72 -6.51 4.13 -16.55
CA PRO A 72 -5.79 3.95 -15.30
C PRO A 72 -6.22 2.69 -14.54
N ALA A 73 -5.24 1.98 -14.00
CA ALA A 73 -5.44 0.84 -13.12
C ALA A 73 -5.79 1.31 -11.69
N ASP A 74 -6.32 0.40 -10.88
CA ASP A 74 -6.66 0.67 -9.49
C ASP A 74 -5.49 0.44 -8.56
N LEU A 75 -5.24 1.37 -7.65
CA LEU A 75 -4.41 1.13 -6.48
C LEU A 75 -5.29 0.91 -5.27
N PHE A 76 -5.35 -0.34 -4.80
CA PHE A 76 -6.07 -0.69 -3.59
C PHE A 76 -5.34 -0.17 -2.36
N TYR A 77 -6.09 0.45 -1.46
CA TYR A 77 -5.54 0.96 -0.21
C TYR A 77 -6.57 0.91 0.92
N CYS A 78 -6.10 1.00 2.15
CA CYS A 78 -6.93 1.23 3.32
C CYS A 78 -6.28 2.25 4.27
N GLY A 79 -7.08 2.82 5.14
CA GLY A 79 -6.67 3.81 6.12
C GLY A 79 -7.82 4.71 6.56
N PRO A 80 -7.58 5.59 7.55
CA PRO A 80 -8.62 6.41 8.15
C PRO A 80 -9.28 7.35 7.13
N ASP A 81 -10.51 7.71 7.43
CA ASP A 81 -11.23 8.74 6.68
C ASP A 81 -10.79 10.15 7.10
N GLY A 82 -11.29 11.17 6.42
CA GLY A 82 -11.03 12.58 6.73
C GLY A 82 -9.98 13.23 5.83
N GLU A 83 -9.41 14.33 6.29
CA GLU A 83 -8.52 15.19 5.48
C GLU A 83 -7.28 14.46 4.95
N SER A 84 -6.67 13.61 5.77
CA SER A 84 -5.47 12.85 5.38
C SER A 84 -5.73 11.87 4.24
N ARG A 85 -6.98 11.37 4.11
CA ARG A 85 -7.40 10.52 3.00
C ARG A 85 -7.26 11.25 1.66
N SER A 86 -7.73 12.49 1.58
CA SER A 86 -7.65 13.29 0.35
C SER A 86 -6.21 13.49 -0.11
N VAL A 87 -5.26 13.64 0.83
CA VAL A 87 -3.83 13.74 0.52
C VAL A 87 -3.30 12.44 -0.09
N VAL A 88 -3.66 11.29 0.49
CA VAL A 88 -3.24 9.98 -0.01
C VAL A 88 -3.85 9.67 -1.38
N GLU A 89 -5.14 9.92 -1.56
CA GLU A 89 -5.82 9.71 -2.85
C GLU A 89 -5.25 10.62 -3.95
N ARG A 90 -4.91 11.86 -3.61
CA ARG A 90 -4.22 12.75 -4.54
C ARG A 90 -2.86 12.20 -4.95
N LEU A 91 -2.06 11.71 -4.01
CA LEU A 91 -0.76 11.09 -4.32
C LEU A 91 -0.92 9.89 -5.27
N ILE A 92 -1.93 9.04 -5.03
CA ILE A 92 -2.23 7.90 -5.92
C ILE A 92 -2.60 8.39 -7.33
N THR A 93 -3.41 9.45 -7.41
CA THR A 93 -3.82 10.04 -8.70
C THR A 93 -2.64 10.72 -9.40
N ASP A 94 -1.77 11.42 -8.68
CA ASP A 94 -0.58 12.07 -9.22
C ASP A 94 0.44 11.05 -9.80
N VAL A 95 0.44 9.82 -9.26
CA VAL A 95 1.21 8.69 -9.82
C VAL A 95 0.55 8.11 -11.08
N GLY A 96 -0.68 8.48 -11.41
CA GLY A 96 -1.41 8.02 -12.60
C GLY A 96 -2.32 6.82 -12.36
N LEU A 97 -2.59 6.45 -11.11
CA LEU A 97 -3.45 5.33 -10.75
C LEU A 97 -4.79 5.85 -10.16
N ARG A 98 -5.81 5.01 -10.19
CA ARG A 98 -7.11 5.30 -9.59
C ARG A 98 -7.14 4.81 -8.13
N PRO A 99 -7.39 5.67 -7.14
CA PRO A 99 -7.46 5.24 -5.75
C PRO A 99 -8.71 4.38 -5.52
N MET A 100 -8.52 3.18 -4.95
CA MET A 100 -9.59 2.24 -4.62
C MET A 100 -9.52 1.90 -3.13
N ARG A 101 -10.30 2.62 -2.33
CA ARG A 101 -10.33 2.43 -0.87
C ARG A 101 -11.11 1.16 -0.51
N LEU A 102 -10.51 0.29 0.29
CA LEU A 102 -11.14 -0.95 0.80
C LEU A 102 -11.68 -0.81 2.22
N GLY A 103 -11.49 0.33 2.88
CA GLY A 103 -11.94 0.58 4.24
C GLY A 103 -10.87 1.21 5.12
N ASP A 104 -11.03 1.09 6.43
CA ASP A 104 -10.05 1.59 7.41
C ASP A 104 -8.87 0.60 7.58
N VAL A 105 -7.97 0.87 8.50
CA VAL A 105 -6.74 0.08 8.74
C VAL A 105 -7.01 -1.40 9.09
N ASP A 106 -8.19 -1.73 9.59
CA ASP A 106 -8.64 -3.10 9.82
C ASP A 106 -8.77 -3.93 8.53
N GLN A 107 -8.81 -3.26 7.35
CA GLN A 107 -8.84 -3.90 6.04
C GLN A 107 -7.44 -4.12 5.44
N ALA A 108 -6.38 -3.96 6.20
CA ALA A 108 -5.02 -4.11 5.70
C ALA A 108 -4.73 -5.50 5.13
N ASP A 109 -5.26 -6.55 5.75
CA ASP A 109 -5.09 -7.92 5.26
C ASP A 109 -5.80 -8.14 3.92
N VAL A 110 -6.91 -7.42 3.66
CA VAL A 110 -7.60 -7.43 2.36
C VAL A 110 -6.74 -6.76 1.30
N VAL A 111 -6.15 -5.59 1.62
CA VAL A 111 -5.19 -4.92 0.72
C VAL A 111 -3.98 -5.81 0.45
N ASP A 112 -3.42 -6.43 1.49
CA ASP A 112 -2.26 -7.33 1.39
C ASP A 112 -2.58 -8.57 0.55
N SER A 113 -3.83 -9.05 0.57
CA SER A 113 -4.26 -10.22 -0.20
C SER A 113 -4.16 -10.01 -1.72
N VAL A 114 -4.22 -8.77 -2.21
CA VAL A 114 -4.07 -8.42 -3.63
C VAL A 114 -2.69 -8.83 -4.17
N LEU A 115 -1.68 -8.87 -3.32
CA LEU A 115 -0.34 -9.30 -3.68
C LEU A 115 -0.30 -10.76 -4.19
N ARG A 116 -1.17 -11.62 -3.67
CA ARG A 116 -1.19 -13.05 -4.02
C ARG A 116 -1.57 -13.29 -5.50
N PRO A 117 -2.73 -12.80 -6.02
CA PRO A 117 -3.04 -12.93 -7.44
C PRO A 117 -2.04 -12.18 -8.31
N TRP A 118 -1.49 -11.05 -7.85
CA TRP A 118 -0.47 -10.35 -8.60
C TRP A 118 0.78 -11.22 -8.82
N PHE A 119 1.32 -11.86 -7.78
CA PHE A 119 2.46 -12.78 -7.92
C PHE A 119 2.12 -14.02 -8.75
N ALA A 120 0.92 -14.57 -8.60
CA ALA A 120 0.48 -15.72 -9.38
C ALA A 120 0.49 -15.40 -10.89
N LEU A 121 0.07 -14.21 -11.28
CA LEU A 121 0.06 -13.76 -12.68
C LEU A 121 1.44 -13.31 -13.15
N ALA A 122 2.07 -12.41 -12.41
CA ALA A 122 3.34 -11.80 -12.83
C ALA A 122 4.47 -12.83 -12.94
N SER A 123 4.63 -13.70 -11.95
CA SER A 123 5.71 -14.68 -11.87
C SER A 123 5.22 -16.08 -12.24
N GLY A 124 4.10 -16.53 -11.70
CA GLY A 124 3.60 -17.87 -11.91
C GLY A 124 3.14 -18.11 -13.36
N GLN A 125 2.40 -17.17 -13.94
CA GLN A 125 1.97 -17.21 -15.35
C GLN A 125 2.91 -16.45 -16.29
N GLN A 126 4.03 -15.92 -15.79
CA GLN A 126 5.04 -15.21 -16.58
C GLN A 126 4.52 -14.01 -17.38
N MET A 127 3.47 -13.35 -16.88
CA MET A 127 2.89 -12.17 -17.53
C MET A 127 3.76 -10.90 -17.38
N GLY A 128 4.83 -10.99 -16.58
CA GLY A 128 5.72 -9.86 -16.29
C GLY A 128 5.21 -9.00 -15.14
N ARG A 129 6.04 -8.04 -14.73
CA ARG A 129 5.80 -7.21 -13.53
C ARG A 129 5.03 -5.93 -13.82
N HIS A 130 4.91 -5.52 -15.09
CA HIS A 130 4.05 -4.42 -15.54
C HIS A 130 2.62 -4.94 -15.71
N LEU A 131 1.97 -5.22 -14.59
CA LEU A 131 0.66 -5.84 -14.47
C LEU A 131 -0.08 -5.20 -13.30
N ALA A 132 -1.31 -4.78 -13.53
CA ALA A 132 -2.17 -4.19 -12.51
C ALA A 132 -3.62 -4.67 -12.65
N PHE A 133 -4.47 -4.33 -11.69
CA PHE A 133 -5.88 -4.70 -11.67
C PHE A 133 -6.78 -3.48 -11.90
N LYS A 134 -7.98 -3.75 -12.39
CA LYS A 134 -9.02 -2.73 -12.57
C LYS A 134 -10.38 -3.29 -12.17
N VAL A 135 -11.08 -2.59 -11.31
CA VAL A 135 -12.47 -2.89 -10.95
C VAL A 135 -13.38 -2.30 -12.03
N LEU A 136 -14.19 -3.14 -12.64
CA LEU A 136 -15.21 -2.74 -13.59
C LEU A 136 -16.58 -2.82 -12.92
N THR A 137 -17.41 -1.83 -13.16
CA THR A 137 -18.83 -1.81 -12.74
C THR A 137 -19.71 -1.66 -13.97
N PRO A 138 -20.96 -2.17 -13.94
CA PRO A 138 -21.91 -2.03 -15.03
C PRO A 138 -22.14 -0.56 -15.41
#